data_bf1eeb8e4360a4a2589057011b03a61f
#
_entry.id   bf1eeb8e4360a4a2589057011b03a61f
#
_cell.length_a   1.000
_cell.length_b   1.000
_cell.length_c   1.000
_cell.angle_alpha   90.00
_cell.angle_beta   90.00
_cell.angle_gamma   90.00
#
_symmetry.space_group_name_H-M   'P 1'
#
loop_
_entity.id
_entity.type
_entity.pdbx_description
1 polymer ?
#
loop_
_entity_poly.entity_id
_entity_poly.type
_entity_poly.pdbx_seq_one_letter_code
_entity_poly.pdbx_strand_id
1 'polypeptide(L)'
;YLNTMDGVCLCANVEDLGGELRIRPWVVHTLANGLRMGITGVVTDFVNVWEQPQNLERIRITDAFQAARATCAALREQCDVCVCIYHGGFEEELETGRALSDSGENLACKIARELDFDLLLTGHQHMVVEGVNLSGTYAVQPPANAGQFLHISGKWKGTRSSFRSRLTAVGAGHPAEPYQSLLPLENAVQD
;
A
#
# COMPACT_ATOMS: atom_id res chain seq x y z
N TYR A 1 -18.39 -3.25 -6.71
CA TYR A 1 -17.70 -2.22 -5.91
C TYR A 1 -16.63 -1.48 -6.74
N LEU A 2 -15.57 -2.15 -7.24
CA LEU A 2 -14.46 -1.50 -7.97
C LEU A 2 -14.92 -0.69 -9.20
N ASN A 3 -15.95 -1.14 -9.91
CA ASN A 3 -16.45 -0.49 -11.11
C ASN A 3 -17.35 0.72 -10.82
N THR A 4 -17.83 0.87 -9.58
CA THR A 4 -18.68 1.98 -9.13
C THR A 4 -17.95 2.98 -8.24
N MET A 5 -16.72 2.67 -7.84
CA MET A 5 -15.90 3.53 -7.01
C MET A 5 -15.41 4.74 -7.80
N ASP A 6 -15.56 5.94 -7.24
CA ASP A 6 -14.95 7.16 -7.77
C ASP A 6 -13.49 7.24 -7.27
N GLY A 7 -12.64 6.48 -7.92
CA GLY A 7 -11.23 6.34 -7.58
C GLY A 7 -10.51 5.32 -8.44
N VAL A 8 -9.23 5.14 -8.20
CA VAL A 8 -8.40 4.19 -8.94
C VAL A 8 -7.97 3.06 -8.01
N CYS A 9 -8.36 1.83 -8.35
CA CYS A 9 -7.82 0.64 -7.71
C CYS A 9 -6.45 0.32 -8.32
N LEU A 10 -5.43 0.21 -7.47
CA LEU A 10 -4.06 -0.13 -7.88
C LEU A 10 -3.67 -1.48 -7.30
N CYS A 11 -3.37 -2.45 -8.17
CA CYS A 11 -2.74 -3.70 -7.77
C CYS A 11 -2.00 -4.32 -8.95
N ALA A 12 -0.67 -4.32 -8.88
CA ALA A 12 0.17 -4.76 -9.99
C ALA A 12 0.29 -6.28 -10.11
N ASN A 13 0.04 -7.02 -9.03
CA ASN A 13 0.14 -8.48 -9.02
C ASN A 13 -1.22 -9.20 -8.97
N VAL A 14 -2.31 -8.47 -9.23
CA VAL A 14 -3.64 -9.07 -9.44
C VAL A 14 -4.01 -8.97 -10.92
N GLU A 15 -4.13 -10.13 -11.56
CA GLU A 15 -4.61 -10.26 -12.93
C GLU A 15 -6.11 -10.55 -12.92
N ASP A 16 -6.90 -9.74 -13.64
CA ASP A 16 -8.32 -9.98 -13.85
C ASP A 16 -8.51 -10.95 -15.04
N LEU A 17 -8.90 -12.19 -14.75
CA LEU A 17 -9.12 -13.21 -15.76
C LEU A 17 -10.39 -12.99 -16.57
N GLY A 18 -11.34 -12.22 -16.05
CA GLY A 18 -12.59 -11.86 -16.73
C GLY A 18 -12.51 -10.58 -17.55
N GLY A 19 -11.51 -9.74 -17.31
CA GLY A 19 -11.35 -8.43 -17.96
C GLY A 19 -12.40 -7.39 -17.56
N GLU A 20 -13.10 -7.60 -16.45
CA GLU A 20 -14.22 -6.75 -16.01
C GLU A 20 -13.82 -5.75 -14.91
N LEU A 21 -12.71 -6.00 -14.21
CA LEU A 21 -12.29 -5.20 -13.06
C LEU A 21 -11.43 -4.00 -13.50
N ARG A 22 -11.70 -2.85 -12.91
CA ARG A 22 -10.91 -1.63 -13.15
C ARG A 22 -9.69 -1.59 -12.21
N ILE A 23 -8.76 -2.53 -12.37
CA ILE A 23 -7.51 -2.57 -11.64
C ILE A 23 -6.39 -2.05 -12.54
N ARG A 24 -5.56 -1.16 -12.03
CA ARG A 24 -4.37 -0.65 -12.74
C ARG A 24 -3.10 -1.08 -11.99
N PRO A 25 -2.00 -1.38 -12.70
CA PRO A 25 -0.75 -1.72 -12.03
C PRO A 25 -0.12 -0.50 -11.34
N TRP A 26 -0.29 0.69 -11.89
CA TRP A 26 0.24 1.93 -11.35
C TRP A 26 -0.42 3.17 -11.99
N VAL A 27 -0.18 4.33 -11.37
CA VAL A 27 -0.53 5.65 -11.93
C VAL A 27 0.61 6.63 -11.68
N VAL A 28 0.67 7.68 -12.51
CA VAL A 28 1.46 8.89 -12.23
C VAL A 28 0.50 10.05 -12.00
N HIS A 29 0.59 10.67 -10.83
CA HIS A 29 -0.20 11.83 -10.44
C HIS A 29 0.69 13.06 -10.35
N THR A 30 0.33 14.13 -11.07
CA THR A 30 1.05 15.40 -10.98
C THR A 30 0.42 16.26 -9.90
N LEU A 31 1.21 16.58 -8.87
CA LEU A 31 0.80 17.45 -7.78
C LEU A 31 0.68 18.92 -8.25
N ALA A 32 -0.03 19.76 -7.48
CA ALA A 32 -0.23 21.17 -7.81
C ALA A 32 1.08 21.98 -7.98
N ASN A 33 2.17 21.52 -7.37
CA ASN A 33 3.51 22.11 -7.50
C ASN A 33 4.32 21.56 -8.70
N GLY A 34 3.70 20.73 -9.55
CA GLY A 34 4.33 20.12 -10.73
C GLY A 34 5.11 18.83 -10.44
N LEU A 35 5.26 18.40 -9.18
CA LEU A 35 5.94 17.16 -8.82
C LEU A 35 5.12 15.94 -9.29
N ARG A 36 5.77 15.02 -10.00
CA ARG A 36 5.14 13.78 -10.49
C ARG A 36 5.34 12.67 -9.46
N MET A 37 4.25 12.18 -8.92
CA MET A 37 4.23 11.06 -7.96
C MET A 37 3.75 9.80 -8.68
N GLY A 38 4.63 8.80 -8.80
CA GLY A 38 4.31 7.48 -9.29
C GLY A 38 3.85 6.61 -8.13
N ILE A 39 2.71 5.94 -8.29
CA ILE A 39 2.12 5.11 -7.23
C ILE A 39 1.78 3.75 -7.81
N THR A 40 2.28 2.69 -7.21
CA THR A 40 1.89 1.30 -7.48
C THR A 40 1.29 0.66 -6.23
N GLY A 41 0.57 -0.44 -6.41
CA GLY A 41 0.09 -1.29 -5.31
C GLY A 41 0.43 -2.75 -5.57
N VAL A 42 0.74 -3.50 -4.52
CA VAL A 42 0.87 -4.95 -4.53
C VAL A 42 0.28 -5.56 -3.26
N VAL A 43 -0.22 -6.78 -3.35
CA VAL A 43 -0.73 -7.56 -2.22
C VAL A 43 0.16 -8.79 -2.04
N THR A 44 0.32 -9.28 -0.79
CA THR A 44 1.03 -10.53 -0.58
C THR A 44 0.40 -11.66 -1.41
N ASP A 45 1.23 -12.40 -2.13
CA ASP A 45 0.77 -13.56 -2.91
C ASP A 45 0.39 -14.76 -2.03
N PHE A 46 0.64 -14.64 -0.73
CA PHE A 46 0.18 -15.61 0.29
C PHE A 46 -1.37 -15.69 0.39
N VAL A 47 -2.09 -14.73 -0.16
CA VAL A 47 -3.54 -14.83 -0.38
C VAL A 47 -3.92 -16.15 -1.09
N ASN A 48 -3.09 -16.63 -2.02
CA ASN A 48 -3.28 -17.94 -2.68
C ASN A 48 -3.25 -19.13 -1.71
N VAL A 49 -2.70 -18.96 -0.50
CA VAL A 49 -2.62 -20.00 0.54
C VAL A 49 -3.82 -19.96 1.47
N TRP A 50 -4.31 -18.76 1.80
CA TRP A 50 -5.40 -18.61 2.78
C TRP A 50 -6.78 -18.61 2.15
N GLU A 51 -6.86 -18.05 0.93
CA GLU A 51 -8.17 -17.78 0.34
C GLU A 51 -8.79 -19.04 -0.23
N GLN A 52 -10.11 -19.11 -0.19
CA GLN A 52 -10.83 -20.23 -0.75
C GLN A 52 -10.77 -20.19 -2.29
N PRO A 53 -10.57 -21.33 -2.97
CA PRO A 53 -10.39 -21.36 -4.42
C PRO A 53 -11.51 -20.66 -5.21
N GLN A 54 -12.77 -20.76 -4.73
CA GLN A 54 -13.91 -20.11 -5.40
C GLN A 54 -13.81 -18.58 -5.41
N ASN A 55 -13.10 -17.96 -4.45
CA ASN A 55 -12.89 -16.52 -4.41
C ASN A 55 -11.79 -16.06 -5.39
N LEU A 56 -10.96 -16.99 -5.84
CA LEU A 56 -9.86 -16.75 -6.77
C LEU A 56 -10.17 -17.15 -8.23
N GLU A 57 -11.38 -17.68 -8.52
CA GLU A 57 -11.74 -18.16 -9.85
C GLU A 57 -11.63 -17.10 -10.96
N ARG A 58 -11.85 -15.83 -10.61
CA ARG A 58 -11.87 -14.70 -11.55
C ARG A 58 -10.61 -13.85 -11.53
N ILE A 59 -9.68 -14.13 -10.62
CA ILE A 59 -8.43 -13.39 -10.48
C ILE A 59 -7.25 -14.36 -10.34
N ARG A 60 -6.08 -13.89 -10.72
CA ARG A 60 -4.81 -14.57 -10.44
C ARG A 60 -3.93 -13.61 -9.65
N ILE A 61 -3.40 -14.06 -8.52
CA ILE A 61 -2.43 -13.29 -7.75
C ILE A 61 -1.04 -13.85 -8.06
N THR A 62 -0.19 -12.99 -8.61
CA THR A 62 1.18 -13.33 -9.02
C THR A 62 2.19 -12.89 -7.97
N ASP A 63 3.48 -13.20 -8.16
CA ASP A 63 4.57 -12.84 -7.26
C ASP A 63 4.61 -11.33 -6.97
N ALA A 64 4.43 -10.96 -5.70
CA ALA A 64 4.34 -9.57 -5.25
C ALA A 64 5.66 -8.81 -5.46
N PHE A 65 6.81 -9.46 -5.21
CA PHE A 65 8.12 -8.82 -5.37
C PHE A 65 8.46 -8.57 -6.84
N GLN A 66 8.19 -9.52 -7.73
CA GLN A 66 8.45 -9.33 -9.16
C GLN A 66 7.55 -8.25 -9.76
N ALA A 67 6.28 -8.21 -9.36
CA ALA A 67 5.36 -7.16 -9.78
C ALA A 67 5.78 -5.78 -9.27
N ALA A 68 6.16 -5.67 -8.00
CA ALA A 68 6.71 -4.44 -7.43
C ALA A 68 7.98 -3.99 -8.16
N ARG A 69 8.89 -4.91 -8.49
CA ARG A 69 10.12 -4.63 -9.23
C ARG A 69 9.85 -4.09 -10.63
N ALA A 70 8.94 -4.74 -11.36
CA ALA A 70 8.60 -4.33 -12.72
C ALA A 70 7.96 -2.94 -12.74
N THR A 71 7.01 -2.68 -11.82
CA THR A 71 6.35 -1.37 -11.73
C THR A 71 7.27 -0.27 -11.21
N CYS A 72 8.17 -0.56 -10.27
CA CYS A 72 9.19 0.38 -9.80
C CYS A 72 10.06 0.86 -10.97
N ALA A 73 10.60 -0.06 -11.77
CA ALA A 73 11.40 0.27 -12.94
C ALA A 73 10.64 1.15 -13.94
N ALA A 74 9.39 0.81 -14.26
CA ALA A 74 8.55 1.59 -15.18
C ALA A 74 8.22 2.99 -14.64
N LEU A 75 7.97 3.11 -13.34
CA LEU A 75 7.62 4.39 -12.69
C LEU A 75 8.83 5.33 -12.60
N ARG A 76 10.03 4.81 -12.32
CA ARG A 76 11.25 5.64 -12.20
C ARG A 76 11.58 6.45 -13.45
N GLU A 77 11.17 5.97 -14.61
CA GLU A 77 11.32 6.72 -15.87
C GLU A 77 10.32 7.88 -16.02
N GLN A 78 9.26 7.89 -15.23
CA GLN A 78 8.09 8.76 -15.41
C GLN A 78 7.80 9.68 -14.24
N CYS A 79 8.36 9.42 -13.05
CA CYS A 79 8.02 10.15 -11.83
C CYS A 79 9.25 10.70 -11.10
N ASP A 80 9.02 11.68 -10.25
CA ASP A 80 10.03 12.31 -9.41
C ASP A 80 10.07 11.64 -8.02
N VAL A 81 8.90 11.13 -7.56
CA VAL A 81 8.74 10.37 -6.31
C VAL A 81 8.00 9.08 -6.61
N CYS A 82 8.56 7.95 -6.18
CA CYS A 82 8.00 6.62 -6.40
C CYS A 82 7.48 6.01 -5.10
N VAL A 83 6.20 5.64 -5.08
CA VAL A 83 5.48 5.13 -3.90
C VAL A 83 4.97 3.73 -4.17
N CYS A 84 5.20 2.82 -3.24
CA CYS A 84 4.59 1.49 -3.23
C CYS A 84 3.60 1.37 -2.07
N ILE A 85 2.38 0.92 -2.36
CA ILE A 85 1.38 0.50 -1.38
C ILE A 85 1.43 -1.03 -1.34
N TYR A 86 1.91 -1.60 -0.26
CA TYR A 86 2.07 -3.04 -0.11
C TYR A 86 1.15 -3.57 1.00
N HIS A 87 0.14 -4.35 0.65
CA HIS A 87 -0.62 -5.11 1.64
C HIS A 87 0.15 -6.40 2.01
N GLY A 88 1.09 -6.23 2.90
CA GLY A 88 1.99 -7.21 3.50
C GLY A 88 2.86 -6.49 4.51
N GLY A 89 3.58 -7.24 5.33
CA GLY A 89 4.34 -6.71 6.45
C GLY A 89 5.85 -6.86 6.31
N PHE A 90 6.54 -6.69 7.43
CA PHE A 90 7.98 -6.79 7.54
C PHE A 90 8.37 -8.22 7.94
N GLU A 91 9.27 -8.82 7.17
CA GLU A 91 9.81 -10.17 7.42
C GLU A 91 10.93 -10.18 8.45
N GLU A 92 11.43 -9.01 8.85
CA GLU A 92 12.51 -8.86 9.80
C GLU A 92 12.16 -7.91 10.94
N GLU A 93 12.77 -8.10 12.08
CA GLU A 93 12.80 -7.14 13.17
C GLU A 93 13.59 -5.90 12.74
N LEU A 94 12.95 -4.73 12.75
CA LEU A 94 13.48 -3.52 12.12
C LEU A 94 14.75 -2.96 12.79
N GLU A 95 14.95 -3.25 14.07
CA GLU A 95 16.11 -2.78 14.84
C GLU A 95 17.33 -3.68 14.66
N THR A 96 17.12 -4.99 14.58
CA THR A 96 18.20 -5.98 14.61
C THR A 96 18.46 -6.65 13.25
N GLY A 97 17.49 -6.60 12.34
CA GLY A 97 17.51 -7.33 11.07
C GLY A 97 17.30 -8.84 11.21
N ARG A 98 16.91 -9.31 12.41
CA ARG A 98 16.63 -10.71 12.66
C ARG A 98 15.34 -11.12 11.92
N ALA A 99 15.40 -12.21 11.18
CA ALA A 99 14.22 -12.77 10.51
C ALA A 99 13.11 -13.09 11.53
N LEU A 100 11.90 -12.60 11.27
CA LEU A 100 10.69 -12.90 12.03
C LEU A 100 9.97 -14.11 11.43
N SER A 101 10.06 -14.28 10.10
CA SER A 101 9.47 -15.38 9.37
C SER A 101 10.26 -15.62 8.09
N ASP A 102 10.28 -16.88 7.65
CA ASP A 102 10.83 -17.33 6.36
C ASP A 102 9.73 -17.84 5.41
N SER A 103 8.46 -17.63 5.77
CA SER A 103 7.31 -18.11 4.99
C SER A 103 7.21 -17.47 3.58
N GLY A 104 7.78 -16.28 3.39
CA GLY A 104 7.62 -15.48 2.17
C GLY A 104 6.34 -14.63 2.14
N GLU A 105 5.53 -14.68 3.19
CA GLU A 105 4.29 -13.89 3.32
C GLU A 105 4.54 -12.39 3.38
N ASN A 106 5.58 -11.99 4.11
CA ASN A 106 5.95 -10.61 4.31
C ASN A 106 7.27 -10.32 3.60
N LEU A 107 7.33 -9.20 2.87
CA LEU A 107 8.45 -8.85 1.99
C LEU A 107 8.82 -7.35 2.05
N ALA A 108 8.34 -6.61 3.04
CA ALA A 108 8.52 -5.16 3.08
C ALA A 108 9.99 -4.74 3.21
N CYS A 109 10.80 -5.47 4.00
CA CYS A 109 12.23 -5.19 4.11
C CYS A 109 12.96 -5.46 2.79
N LYS A 110 12.64 -6.56 2.12
CA LYS A 110 13.19 -6.91 0.82
C LYS A 110 12.82 -5.88 -0.25
N ILE A 111 11.54 -5.50 -0.33
CA ILE A 111 11.06 -4.45 -1.25
C ILE A 111 11.81 -3.15 -0.99
N ALA A 112 11.92 -2.72 0.26
CA ALA A 112 12.56 -1.47 0.63
C ALA A 112 14.07 -1.43 0.34
N ARG A 113 14.76 -2.57 0.44
CA ARG A 113 16.22 -2.64 0.25
C ARG A 113 16.64 -2.87 -1.20
N GLU A 114 15.85 -3.63 -1.95
CA GLU A 114 16.23 -4.07 -3.29
C GLU A 114 15.59 -3.26 -4.41
N LEU A 115 14.51 -2.50 -4.10
CA LEU A 115 13.79 -1.70 -5.08
C LEU A 115 13.93 -0.20 -4.78
N ASP A 116 13.94 0.62 -5.82
CA ASP A 116 14.17 2.06 -5.71
C ASP A 116 12.86 2.81 -5.49
N PHE A 117 12.13 2.48 -4.40
CA PHE A 117 10.99 3.27 -3.93
C PHE A 117 11.45 4.36 -2.96
N ASP A 118 10.81 5.53 -2.99
CA ASP A 118 11.02 6.59 -2.01
C ASP A 118 10.19 6.35 -0.74
N LEU A 119 8.97 5.83 -0.90
CA LEU A 119 8.00 5.60 0.17
C LEU A 119 7.33 4.24 0.02
N LEU A 120 7.31 3.47 1.10
CA LEU A 120 6.63 2.18 1.21
C LEU A 120 5.56 2.25 2.29
N LEU A 121 4.30 2.12 1.87
CA LEU A 121 3.14 2.06 2.77
C LEU A 121 2.76 0.59 2.96
N THR A 122 2.89 0.07 4.17
CA THR A 122 2.64 -1.34 4.48
C THR A 122 1.39 -1.55 5.33
N GLY A 123 0.98 -2.79 5.53
CA GLY A 123 -0.19 -3.18 6.33
C GLY A 123 -0.08 -4.62 6.81
N HIS A 124 -1.22 -5.31 6.94
CA HIS A 124 -1.37 -6.74 7.17
C HIS A 124 -1.01 -7.23 8.58
N GLN A 125 0.18 -6.96 9.10
CA GLN A 125 0.65 -7.49 10.39
C GLN A 125 -0.01 -6.84 11.62
N HIS A 126 -0.83 -5.80 11.45
CA HIS A 126 -1.48 -5.07 12.55
C HIS A 126 -0.50 -4.47 13.58
N MET A 127 0.73 -4.27 13.20
CA MET A 127 1.75 -3.59 14.02
C MET A 127 1.82 -2.10 13.66
N VAL A 128 2.49 -1.31 14.49
CA VAL A 128 2.69 0.12 14.24
C VAL A 128 4.16 0.36 13.89
N VAL A 129 4.39 0.92 12.70
CA VAL A 129 5.69 1.47 12.32
C VAL A 129 5.45 2.92 11.93
N GLU A 130 5.73 3.85 12.85
CA GLU A 130 5.50 5.28 12.60
C GLU A 130 6.38 5.80 11.47
N GLY A 131 7.63 5.30 11.36
CA GLY A 131 8.51 5.55 10.23
C GLY A 131 9.90 5.01 10.43
N VAL A 132 10.43 4.34 9.43
CA VAL A 132 11.79 3.80 9.40
C VAL A 132 12.40 4.01 8.01
N ASN A 133 13.70 4.28 7.96
CA ASN A 133 14.44 4.31 6.69
C ASN A 133 15.17 2.97 6.50
N LEU A 134 14.84 2.27 5.43
CA LEU A 134 15.44 1.01 5.04
C LEU A 134 16.17 1.22 3.69
N SER A 135 17.48 1.35 3.74
CA SER A 135 18.35 1.50 2.55
C SER A 135 17.95 2.66 1.61
N GLY A 136 17.32 3.72 2.13
CA GLY A 136 16.87 4.87 1.34
C GLY A 136 15.36 4.94 1.14
N THR A 137 14.64 3.84 1.26
CA THR A 137 13.17 3.80 1.26
C THR A 137 12.62 4.14 2.64
N TYR A 138 11.71 5.11 2.73
CA TYR A 138 10.99 5.41 3.95
C TYR A 138 9.75 4.51 4.06
N ALA A 139 9.69 3.67 5.09
CA ALA A 139 8.62 2.69 5.27
C ALA A 139 7.77 3.00 6.51
N VAL A 140 6.47 2.76 6.42
CA VAL A 140 5.50 2.99 7.49
C VAL A 140 4.44 1.89 7.52
N GLN A 141 3.83 1.65 8.70
CA GLN A 141 2.66 0.80 8.87
C GLN A 141 1.71 1.40 9.91
N PRO A 142 0.45 1.74 9.57
CA PRO A 142 -0.54 2.16 10.55
C PRO A 142 -1.06 0.95 11.35
N PRO A 143 -1.60 1.16 12.57
CA PRO A 143 -2.28 0.10 13.30
C PRO A 143 -3.57 -0.36 12.61
N ALA A 144 -4.07 -1.51 13.04
CA ALA A 144 -5.37 -2.03 12.61
C ALA A 144 -6.54 -1.23 13.16
N ASN A 145 -7.76 -1.54 12.66
CA ASN A 145 -9.06 -1.08 13.17
C ASN A 145 -9.33 0.43 13.02
N ALA A 146 -8.60 1.13 12.14
CA ALA A 146 -8.81 2.54 11.82
C ALA A 146 -8.91 3.50 13.03
N GLY A 147 -8.44 3.08 14.22
CA GLY A 147 -8.40 3.95 15.40
C GLY A 147 -7.35 5.08 15.31
N GLN A 148 -6.38 4.91 14.43
CA GLN A 148 -5.32 5.87 14.17
C GLN A 148 -4.93 5.84 12.69
N PHE A 149 -4.36 6.93 12.22
CA PHE A 149 -3.77 7.02 10.87
C PHE A 149 -2.38 7.68 10.93
N LEU A 150 -1.59 7.43 9.91
CA LEU A 150 -0.29 8.09 9.75
C LEU A 150 -0.41 9.30 8.82
N HIS A 151 -0.08 10.46 9.35
CA HIS A 151 0.12 11.66 8.55
C HIS A 151 1.57 11.71 8.08
N ILE A 152 1.80 11.56 6.78
CA ILE A 152 3.13 11.54 6.18
C ILE A 152 3.37 12.87 5.45
N SER A 153 4.52 13.50 5.70
CA SER A 153 4.94 14.71 5.00
C SER A 153 6.27 14.45 4.30
N GLY A 154 6.36 14.88 3.05
CA GLY A 154 7.57 14.74 2.23
C GLY A 154 8.16 16.08 1.79
N LYS A 155 9.47 16.09 1.56
CA LYS A 155 10.18 17.18 0.88
C LYS A 155 10.99 16.61 -0.25
N TRP A 156 10.87 17.23 -1.42
CA TRP A 156 11.65 16.91 -2.61
C TRP A 156 12.75 17.95 -2.82
N LYS A 157 13.97 17.50 -3.09
CA LYS A 157 15.14 18.36 -3.35
C LYS A 157 15.84 17.96 -4.66
N GLY A 158 15.08 17.87 -5.75
CA GLY A 158 15.60 17.61 -7.10
C GLY A 158 15.98 16.16 -7.40
N THR A 159 16.69 15.47 -6.51
CA THR A 159 17.13 14.09 -6.70
C THR A 159 16.82 13.17 -5.54
N ARG A 160 16.34 13.71 -4.43
CA ARG A 160 16.03 12.96 -3.21
C ARG A 160 14.77 13.45 -2.54
N SER A 161 13.96 12.52 -2.12
CA SER A 161 12.85 12.74 -1.20
C SER A 161 13.30 12.50 0.25
N SER A 162 12.69 13.20 1.17
CA SER A 162 12.79 12.94 2.61
C SER A 162 11.41 12.98 3.23
N PHE A 163 11.11 12.00 4.06
CA PHE A 163 9.80 11.86 4.68
C PHE A 163 9.88 11.93 6.20
N ARG A 164 8.79 12.29 6.80
CA ARG A 164 8.49 12.15 8.22
C ARG A 164 7.03 11.79 8.37
N SER A 165 6.70 11.05 9.39
CA SER A 165 5.33 10.67 9.69
C SER A 165 5.00 10.93 11.16
N ARG A 166 3.71 11.00 11.43
CA ARG A 166 3.16 11.12 12.77
C ARG A 166 1.88 10.31 12.86
N LEU A 167 1.81 9.50 13.90
CA LEU A 167 0.58 8.79 14.25
C LEU A 167 -0.44 9.75 14.84
N THR A 168 -1.67 9.69 14.36
CA THR A 168 -2.77 10.58 14.76
C THR A 168 -4.01 9.75 15.06
N ALA A 169 -4.65 9.98 16.20
CA ALA A 169 -5.90 9.33 16.56
C ALA A 169 -7.06 9.82 15.66
N VAL A 170 -7.92 8.90 15.27
CA VAL A 170 -9.18 9.20 14.57
C VAL A 170 -10.20 9.67 15.63
N GLY A 171 -10.91 10.76 15.35
CA GLY A 171 -11.99 11.23 16.21
C GLY A 171 -11.56 12.01 17.47
N ALA A 172 -10.29 12.31 17.64
CA ALA A 172 -9.83 13.17 18.73
C ALA A 172 -10.20 14.64 18.47
N GLY A 173 -11.49 15.00 18.49
CA GLY A 173 -11.85 16.42 18.45
C GLY A 173 -13.19 16.77 17.82
N HIS A 174 -13.78 16.00 16.96
CA HIS A 174 -15.13 16.23 16.44
C HIS A 174 -15.85 14.89 16.26
N PRO A 175 -17.11 14.74 16.75
CA PRO A 175 -17.93 13.66 16.27
C PRO A 175 -18.06 13.87 14.75
N ALA A 176 -17.56 12.92 13.97
CA ALA A 176 -17.83 12.91 12.53
C ALA A 176 -19.35 12.86 12.38
N GLU A 177 -19.96 13.86 11.75
CA GLU A 177 -21.33 13.68 11.29
C GLU A 177 -21.33 12.48 10.36
N PRO A 178 -22.21 11.48 10.58
CA PRO A 178 -22.28 10.33 9.71
C PRO A 178 -22.44 10.80 8.27
N TYR A 179 -21.58 10.33 7.39
CA TYR A 179 -21.70 10.65 5.98
C TYR A 179 -23.05 10.11 5.51
N GLN A 180 -24.03 11.00 5.29
CA GLN A 180 -25.42 10.61 5.03
C GLN A 180 -25.61 9.58 3.91
N SER A 181 -24.65 9.53 2.97
CA SER A 181 -24.64 8.54 1.88
C SER A 181 -24.24 7.12 2.33
N LEU A 182 -23.68 6.93 3.52
CA LEU A 182 -23.29 5.63 4.07
C LEU A 182 -24.35 5.03 5.01
N LEU A 183 -25.30 5.84 5.50
CA LEU A 183 -26.39 5.36 6.37
C LEU A 183 -27.19 4.18 5.79
N PRO A 184 -27.46 4.09 4.46
CA PRO A 184 -28.12 2.92 3.89
C PRO A 184 -27.25 1.64 3.93
N LEU A 185 -25.92 1.76 3.98
CA LEU A 185 -25.00 0.62 4.05
C LEU A 185 -24.88 0.08 5.48
N GLU A 186 -24.93 0.93 6.50
CA GLU A 186 -24.93 0.48 7.91
C GLU A 186 -26.18 -0.34 8.21
N ASN A 187 -27.34 0.06 7.70
CA ASN A 187 -28.60 -0.68 7.90
C ASN A 187 -28.62 -2.01 7.14
N ALA A 188 -27.88 -2.18 6.05
CA ALA A 188 -27.79 -3.41 5.27
C ALA A 188 -26.84 -4.47 5.89
N VAL A 189 -25.99 -4.08 6.84
CA VAL A 189 -25.03 -4.97 7.52
C VAL A 189 -25.58 -5.51 8.85
N GLN A 190 -26.70 -4.94 9.34
CA GLN A 190 -27.34 -5.38 10.61
C GLN A 190 -28.46 -6.40 10.43
N ASP A 191 -28.89 -6.70 9.21
CA ASP A 191 -29.84 -7.77 8.85
C ASP A 191 -29.10 -9.00 8.28
#